data_0e29772481d32215b58eec1eef308d09
#
_entry.id   0e29772481d32215b58eec1eef308d09
#
_cell.length_a   1.000
_cell.length_b   1.000
_cell.length_c   1.000
_cell.angle_alpha   90.00
_cell.angle_beta   90.00
_cell.angle_gamma   90.00
#
_symmetry.space_group_name_H-M   'P 1'
#
loop_
_entity.id
_entity.type
_entity.pdbx_description
1 polymer ?
#
loop_
_entity_poly.entity_id
_entity_poly.type
_entity_poly.pdbx_seq_one_letter_code
_entity_poly.pdbx_strand_id
1 'polypeptide(L)'
;ILGLTEHQNKFPAQLSGGQKQRVAIARALASDPKILLCDEPTGALDSKSAKEILLLLEKINRKYDTTILIVTHNQVISEMADRVILIKDGKIAEEYKNKEKKSVSSLEL
;
A
#
# COMPACT_ATOMS: atom_id res chain seq x y z
N ILE A 1 3.97 0.93 16.69
CA ILE A 1 3.97 1.85 15.53
C ILE A 1 3.04 1.33 14.43
N LEU A 2 3.15 0.07 14.10
CA LEU A 2 2.34 -0.54 13.06
C LEU A 2 1.15 -1.35 13.61
N GLY A 3 0.83 -1.19 14.87
CA GLY A 3 -0.23 -1.95 15.52
C GLY A 3 0.08 -3.42 15.71
N LEU A 4 1.35 -3.80 15.70
CA LEU A 4 1.78 -5.19 15.78
C LEU A 4 2.00 -5.71 17.19
N THR A 5 2.21 -4.83 18.17
CA THR A 5 2.48 -5.22 19.55
C THR A 5 1.38 -6.12 20.12
N GLU A 6 0.13 -5.83 19.77
CA GLU A 6 -1.02 -6.61 20.23
C GLU A 6 -1.15 -7.98 19.53
N HIS A 7 -0.47 -8.15 18.38
CA HIS A 7 -0.64 -9.32 17.54
C HIS A 7 0.60 -10.17 17.38
N GLN A 8 1.72 -9.75 17.94
CA GLN A 8 3.00 -10.42 17.72
C GLN A 8 3.06 -11.88 18.18
N ASN A 9 2.20 -12.24 19.14
CA ASN A 9 2.14 -13.60 19.68
C ASN A 9 1.03 -14.46 19.05
N LYS A 10 0.30 -13.92 18.07
CA LYS A 10 -0.76 -14.66 17.39
C LYS A 10 -0.20 -15.43 16.19
N PHE A 11 -0.78 -16.60 15.95
CA PHE A 11 -0.46 -17.35 14.74
C PHE A 11 -1.04 -16.65 13.51
N PRO A 12 -0.37 -16.71 12.33
CA PRO A 12 -0.88 -16.04 11.13
C PRO A 12 -2.32 -16.38 10.77
N ALA A 13 -2.76 -17.62 11.03
CA ALA A 13 -4.13 -18.04 10.76
C ALA A 13 -5.18 -17.32 11.61
N GLN A 14 -4.78 -16.70 12.69
CA GLN A 14 -5.68 -15.98 13.61
C GLN A 14 -5.82 -14.50 13.26
N LEU A 15 -5.05 -14.02 12.28
CA LEU A 15 -5.03 -12.62 11.90
C LEU A 15 -6.04 -12.34 10.79
N SER A 16 -6.66 -11.15 10.81
CA SER A 16 -7.48 -10.66 9.70
C SER A 16 -6.62 -10.41 8.46
N GLY A 17 -7.26 -10.21 7.30
CA GLY A 17 -6.54 -9.85 6.08
C GLY A 17 -5.72 -8.57 6.23
N GLY A 18 -6.29 -7.53 6.87
CA GLY A 18 -5.57 -6.28 7.12
C GLY A 18 -4.41 -6.46 8.07
N GLN A 19 -4.58 -7.28 9.11
CA GLN A 19 -3.49 -7.57 10.06
C GLN A 19 -2.36 -8.34 9.38
N LYS A 20 -2.68 -9.33 8.54
CA LYS A 20 -1.68 -10.05 7.76
C LYS A 20 -0.88 -9.12 6.87
N GLN A 21 -1.57 -8.17 6.23
CA GLN A 21 -0.93 -7.21 5.36
C GLN A 21 0.00 -6.27 6.14
N ARG A 22 -0.41 -5.82 7.31
CA ARG A 22 0.44 -5.01 8.20
C ARG A 22 1.69 -5.76 8.63
N VAL A 23 1.56 -7.04 8.95
CA VAL A 23 2.71 -7.89 9.31
C VAL A 23 3.68 -7.98 8.14
N ALA A 24 3.16 -8.20 6.93
CA ALA A 24 4.00 -8.29 5.73
C ALA A 24 4.75 -6.97 5.47
N ILE A 25 4.08 -5.83 5.63
CA ILE A 25 4.69 -4.52 5.47
C ILE A 25 5.77 -4.29 6.54
N ALA A 26 5.50 -4.65 7.79
CA ALA A 26 6.45 -4.51 8.88
C ALA A 26 7.72 -5.34 8.65
N ARG A 27 7.56 -6.58 8.16
CA ARG A 27 8.69 -7.44 7.82
C ARG A 27 9.54 -6.84 6.71
N ALA A 28 8.90 -6.29 5.69
CA ALA A 28 9.60 -5.63 4.60
C ALA A 28 10.37 -4.41 5.09
N LEU A 29 9.76 -3.61 5.98
CA LEU A 29 10.39 -2.42 6.55
C LEU A 29 11.57 -2.73 7.47
N ALA A 30 11.59 -3.91 8.09
CA ALA A 30 12.65 -4.28 9.01
C ALA A 30 14.04 -4.32 8.35
N SER A 31 14.08 -4.49 7.03
CA SER A 31 15.34 -4.45 6.26
C SER A 31 15.75 -3.04 5.83
N ASP A 32 15.00 -2.00 6.25
CA ASP A 32 15.24 -0.60 5.89
C ASP A 32 15.37 -0.40 4.37
N PRO A 33 14.34 -0.78 3.59
CA PRO A 33 14.43 -0.72 2.14
C PRO A 33 14.30 0.71 1.62
N LYS A 34 14.92 0.97 0.48
CA LYS A 34 14.71 2.22 -0.25
C LYS A 34 13.45 2.16 -1.11
N ILE A 35 13.07 0.95 -1.52
CA ILE A 35 11.88 0.69 -2.33
C ILE A 35 11.09 -0.42 -1.65
N LEU A 36 9.81 -0.15 -1.42
CA LEU A 36 8.86 -1.14 -0.89
C LEU A 36 7.90 -1.52 -2.01
N LEU A 37 7.92 -2.79 -2.40
CA LEU A 37 7.02 -3.32 -3.43
C LEU A 37 5.77 -3.90 -2.77
N CYS A 38 4.61 -3.39 -3.18
CA CYS A 38 3.31 -3.85 -2.70
C CYS A 38 2.49 -4.35 -3.89
N ASP A 39 2.27 -5.67 -3.94
CA ASP A 39 1.49 -6.30 -5.00
C ASP A 39 0.06 -6.51 -4.54
N GLU A 40 -0.89 -5.78 -5.15
CA GLU A 40 -2.30 -5.80 -4.78
C GLU A 40 -2.53 -5.69 -3.27
N PRO A 41 -2.01 -4.64 -2.61
CA PRO A 41 -2.03 -4.57 -1.14
C PRO A 41 -3.44 -4.51 -0.53
N THR A 42 -4.45 -4.17 -1.33
CA THR A 42 -5.83 -4.05 -0.86
C THR A 42 -6.78 -5.06 -1.51
N GLY A 43 -6.25 -5.97 -2.34
CA GLY A 43 -7.07 -6.81 -3.21
C GLY A 43 -8.08 -7.71 -2.51
N ALA A 44 -7.76 -8.21 -1.32
CA ALA A 44 -8.63 -9.12 -0.57
C ALA A 44 -9.28 -8.44 0.65
N LEU A 45 -9.22 -7.12 0.73
CA LEU A 45 -9.67 -6.37 1.89
C LEU A 45 -11.00 -5.65 1.63
N ASP A 46 -11.82 -5.51 2.67
CA ASP A 46 -12.96 -4.62 2.64
C ASP A 46 -12.51 -3.15 2.55
N SER A 47 -13.42 -2.23 2.24
CA SER A 47 -13.09 -0.82 2.03
C SER A 47 -12.40 -0.17 3.23
N LYS A 48 -12.85 -0.51 4.44
CA LYS A 48 -12.26 0.05 5.66
C LYS A 48 -10.83 -0.41 5.86
N SER A 49 -10.59 -1.71 5.75
CA SER A 49 -9.26 -2.30 5.90
C SER A 49 -8.34 -1.86 4.77
N ALA A 50 -8.85 -1.77 3.55
CA ALA A 50 -8.09 -1.28 2.41
C ALA A 50 -7.61 0.15 2.65
N LYS A 51 -8.48 1.02 3.14
CA LYS A 51 -8.13 2.41 3.43
C LYS A 51 -7.07 2.50 4.53
N GLU A 52 -7.18 1.66 5.56
CA GLU A 52 -6.18 1.61 6.63
C GLU A 52 -4.80 1.22 6.11
N ILE A 53 -4.73 0.26 5.20
CA ILE A 53 -3.45 -0.15 4.60
C ILE A 53 -2.88 0.97 3.74
N LEU A 54 -3.69 1.64 2.94
CA LEU A 54 -3.22 2.75 2.11
C LEU A 54 -2.75 3.94 2.95
N LEU A 55 -3.44 4.22 4.06
CA LEU A 55 -3.01 5.25 5.02
C LEU A 55 -1.65 4.91 5.62
N LEU A 56 -1.44 3.64 5.95
CA LEU A 56 -0.16 3.17 6.47
C LEU A 56 0.95 3.38 5.44
N LEU A 57 0.71 3.01 4.18
CA LEU A 57 1.70 3.18 3.11
C LEU A 57 2.01 4.66 2.86
N GLU A 58 1.00 5.52 2.87
CA GLU A 58 1.17 6.95 2.73
C GLU A 58 2.04 7.52 3.85
N LYS A 59 1.78 7.09 5.08
CA LYS A 59 2.56 7.50 6.25
C LYS A 59 4.02 7.05 6.16
N ILE A 60 4.26 5.83 5.73
CA ILE A 60 5.60 5.28 5.56
C ILE A 60 6.37 6.09 4.52
N ASN A 61 5.75 6.38 3.39
CA ASN A 61 6.36 7.17 2.33
C ASN A 61 6.79 8.55 2.84
N ARG A 62 5.94 9.21 3.62
CA ARG A 62 6.24 10.55 4.15
C ARG A 62 7.28 10.53 5.25
N LYS A 63 7.18 9.58 6.17
CA LYS A 63 8.01 9.56 7.38
C LYS A 63 9.41 9.03 7.11
N TYR A 64 9.53 8.00 6.29
CA TYR A 64 10.80 7.31 6.07
C TYR A 64 11.41 7.57 4.69
N ASP A 65 10.77 8.40 3.90
CA ASP A 65 11.20 8.72 2.52
C ASP A 65 11.43 7.45 1.68
N THR A 66 10.62 6.43 1.96
CA THR A 66 10.67 5.17 1.23
C THR A 66 9.85 5.29 -0.05
N THR A 67 10.44 4.93 -1.18
CA THR A 67 9.69 4.84 -2.43
C THR A 67 8.78 3.62 -2.37
N ILE A 68 7.49 3.83 -2.61
CA ILE A 68 6.52 2.74 -2.58
C ILE A 68 6.01 2.48 -4.00
N LEU A 69 6.18 1.25 -4.46
CA LEU A 69 5.67 0.80 -5.75
C LEU A 69 4.47 -0.10 -5.49
N ILE A 70 3.28 0.36 -5.91
CA ILE A 70 2.04 -0.39 -5.75
C ILE A 70 1.62 -0.95 -7.10
N VAL A 71 1.45 -2.27 -7.18
CA VAL A 71 0.89 -2.94 -8.34
C VAL A 71 -0.57 -3.23 -8.02
N THR A 72 -1.51 -2.68 -8.81
CA THR A 72 -2.92 -2.82 -8.52
C THR A 72 -3.78 -2.70 -9.78
N HIS A 73 -4.94 -3.35 -9.75
CA HIS A 73 -6.00 -3.17 -10.76
C HIS A 73 -7.02 -2.11 -10.35
N ASN A 74 -6.91 -1.57 -9.14
CA ASN A 74 -7.84 -0.54 -8.66
C ASN A 74 -7.37 0.84 -9.07
N GLN A 75 -8.04 1.43 -10.07
CA GLN A 75 -7.67 2.74 -10.60
C GLN A 75 -7.82 3.88 -9.61
N VAL A 76 -8.68 3.73 -8.60
CA VAL A 76 -8.85 4.77 -7.57
C VAL A 76 -7.53 5.00 -6.82
N ILE A 77 -6.77 3.93 -6.58
CA ILE A 77 -5.48 4.02 -5.89
C ILE A 77 -4.49 4.90 -6.66
N SER A 78 -4.57 4.94 -7.98
CA SER A 78 -3.69 5.78 -8.80
C SER A 78 -3.78 7.26 -8.45
N GLU A 79 -4.91 7.70 -7.90
CA GLU A 79 -5.13 9.11 -7.56
C GLU A 79 -4.25 9.58 -6.40
N MET A 80 -3.75 8.67 -5.56
CA MET A 80 -2.84 9.00 -4.46
C MET A 80 -1.37 8.94 -4.84
N ALA A 81 -1.04 8.39 -5.99
CA ALA A 81 0.34 8.20 -6.42
C ALA A 81 0.96 9.47 -6.97
N ASP A 82 2.27 9.61 -6.81
CA ASP A 82 3.02 10.68 -7.45
C ASP A 82 3.15 10.44 -8.94
N ARG A 83 3.34 9.17 -9.32
CA ARG A 83 3.54 8.75 -10.70
C ARG A 83 2.74 7.48 -10.98
N VAL A 84 2.13 7.42 -12.14
CA VAL A 84 1.32 6.28 -12.56
C VAL A 84 1.87 5.71 -13.85
N ILE A 85 1.99 4.38 -13.88
CA ILE A 85 2.42 3.63 -15.07
C ILE A 85 1.31 2.65 -15.39
N LEU A 86 0.72 2.79 -16.57
CA LEU A 86 -0.29 1.85 -17.06
C LEU A 86 0.35 0.82 -17.95
N ILE A 87 0.15 -0.45 -17.61
CA ILE A 87 0.69 -1.58 -18.36
C ILE A 87 -0.44 -2.30 -19.07
N LYS A 88 -0.29 -2.53 -20.35
CA LYS A 88 -1.26 -3.27 -21.18
C LYS A 88 -0.50 -4.20 -22.12
N ASP A 89 -0.93 -5.47 -22.14
CA ASP A 89 -0.33 -6.50 -22.99
C ASP A 89 1.19 -6.61 -22.79
N GLY A 90 1.64 -6.50 -21.53
CA GLY A 90 3.06 -6.60 -21.17
C GLY A 90 3.90 -5.40 -21.53
N LYS A 91 3.29 -4.30 -21.97
CA LYS A 91 4.00 -3.09 -22.39
C LYS A 91 3.45 -1.87 -21.65
N ILE A 92 4.30 -0.85 -21.49
CA ILE A 92 3.87 0.43 -20.93
C ILE A 92 2.98 1.12 -21.97
N ALA A 93 1.69 1.26 -21.63
CA ALA A 93 0.72 1.93 -22.48
C ALA A 93 0.71 3.44 -22.24
N GLU A 94 0.91 3.87 -20.98
CA GLU A 94 0.86 5.27 -20.59
C GLU A 94 1.66 5.48 -19.32
N GLU A 95 2.24 6.66 -19.17
CA GLU A 95 2.97 7.07 -17.98
C GLU A 95 2.72 8.55 -17.75
N TYR A 96 2.36 8.92 -16.52
CA TYR A 96 2.13 10.32 -16.18
C TYR A 96 2.39 10.58 -14.70
N LYS A 97 2.59 11.86 -14.37
CA LYS A 97 2.71 12.32 -12.99
C LYS A 97 1.41 13.01 -12.60
N ASN A 98 0.91 12.72 -11.40
CA ASN A 98 -0.25 13.41 -10.86
C ASN A 98 0.18 14.82 -10.42
N LYS A 99 -0.41 15.85 -11.01
CA LYS A 99 -0.14 17.23 -10.62
C LYS A 99 -0.72 17.54 -9.24
N GLU A 100 -1.88 16.96 -8.94
CA GLU A 100 -2.58 17.13 -7.67
C GLU A 100 -2.98 15.75 -7.15
N LYS A 101 -2.03 15.06 -6.52
CA LYS A 101 -2.35 13.75 -5.94
C LYS A 101 -3.26 13.92 -4.75
N LYS A 102 -4.22 13.01 -4.62
CA LYS A 102 -5.17 13.02 -3.52
C LYS A 102 -4.59 12.34 -2.28
N SER A 103 -4.99 12.81 -1.10
CA SER A 103 -4.70 12.10 0.13
C SER A 103 -5.52 10.82 0.17
N VAL A 104 -5.03 9.81 0.89
CA VAL A 104 -5.78 8.55 1.05
C VAL A 104 -7.14 8.80 1.67
N SER A 105 -7.26 9.76 2.58
CA SER A 105 -8.53 10.07 3.24
C SER A 105 -9.63 10.49 2.26
N SER A 106 -9.27 11.05 1.10
CA SER A 106 -10.23 11.50 0.10
C SER A 106 -10.54 10.46 -0.96
N LEU A 107 -9.92 9.29 -0.94
CA LEU A 107 -10.20 8.23 -1.90
C LEU A 107 -11.53 7.55 -1.62
N GLU A 108 -12.28 7.29 -2.68
CA GLU A 108 -13.55 6.55 -2.61
C GLU A 108 -13.30 5.09 -3.00
N LEU A 109 -12.99 4.28 -2.01
CA LEU A 109 -12.70 2.86 -2.23
C LEU A 109 -13.94 1.99 -2.12
#